data_ec105c4dfebe44de072fd2b3c9ea645b
#
_entry.id   ec105c4dfebe44de072fd2b3c9ea645b
#
_cell.length_a   1.000
_cell.length_b   1.000
_cell.length_c   1.000
_cell.angle_alpha   90.00
_cell.angle_beta   90.00
_cell.angle_gamma   90.00
#
_symmetry.space_group_name_H-M   'P 1'
#
loop_
_entity.id
_entity.type
_entity.pdbx_description
1 polymer ?
#
loop_
_entity_poly.entity_id
_entity_poly.type
_entity_poly.pdbx_seq_one_letter_code
_entity_poly.pdbx_strand_id
1 'polypeptide(L)'
;MAKRIHGFICQVCNFDFGAIYGDAAQGYIEAHHLVPLADIPEGESVKLDPKKDFAVLCANCHRTIHRKGAPKDIEALRSLPGVIKLRVLISN
;
A
#
# COMPACT_ATOMS: atom_id res chain seq x y z
N MET A 1 8.65 -8.56 5.54
CA MET A 1 8.01 -8.44 6.85
C MET A 1 6.60 -7.89 6.76
N ALA A 2 6.42 -6.71 6.15
CA ALA A 2 5.08 -6.14 6.00
C ALA A 2 4.11 -7.06 5.26
N LYS A 3 4.57 -7.74 4.23
CA LYS A 3 3.74 -8.66 3.44
C LYS A 3 3.22 -9.85 4.26
N ARG A 4 4.02 -10.36 5.17
CA ARG A 4 3.61 -11.48 6.03
C ARG A 4 2.51 -11.07 7.00
N ILE A 5 2.55 -9.83 7.47
CA ILE A 5 1.61 -9.31 8.45
C ILE A 5 0.34 -8.82 7.80
N HIS A 6 0.47 -8.07 6.70
CA HIS A 6 -0.66 -7.42 6.03
C HIS A 6 -1.25 -8.21 4.86
N GLY A 7 -0.56 -9.27 4.42
CA GLY A 7 -1.02 -10.06 3.29
C GLY A 7 -0.67 -9.42 1.96
N PHE A 8 -1.39 -9.82 0.91
CA PHE A 8 -1.04 -9.48 -0.47
C PHE A 8 -2.13 -8.71 -1.20
N ILE A 9 -3.12 -8.19 -0.48
CA ILE A 9 -4.21 -7.41 -1.05
C ILE A 9 -3.95 -5.94 -0.76
N CYS A 10 -4.04 -5.09 -1.79
CA CYS A 10 -3.81 -3.66 -1.63
C CYS A 10 -4.74 -3.07 -0.57
N GLN A 11 -4.18 -2.38 0.40
CA GLN A 11 -4.97 -1.80 1.49
C GLN A 11 -5.75 -0.57 1.06
N VAL A 12 -5.49 -0.02 -0.12
CA VAL A 12 -6.23 1.12 -0.65
C VAL A 12 -7.37 0.65 -1.55
N CYS A 13 -7.11 -0.17 -2.58
CA CYS A 13 -8.10 -0.50 -3.60
C CYS A 13 -8.54 -1.96 -3.62
N ASN A 14 -7.98 -2.82 -2.77
CA ASN A 14 -8.28 -4.25 -2.70
C ASN A 14 -7.77 -5.10 -3.87
N PHE A 15 -6.91 -4.52 -4.72
CA PHE A 15 -6.36 -5.28 -5.85
C PHE A 15 -5.50 -6.45 -5.35
N ASP A 16 -5.70 -7.62 -5.94
CA ASP A 16 -4.93 -8.83 -5.64
C ASP A 16 -4.31 -9.33 -6.96
N PHE A 17 -2.99 -9.21 -7.07
CA PHE A 17 -2.28 -9.59 -8.30
C PHE A 17 -2.47 -11.07 -8.63
N GLY A 18 -2.45 -11.92 -7.61
CA GLY A 18 -2.63 -13.38 -7.84
C GLY A 18 -4.01 -13.72 -8.36
N ALA A 19 -5.05 -13.01 -7.87
CA ALA A 19 -6.41 -13.25 -8.32
C ALA A 19 -6.63 -12.84 -9.77
N ILE A 20 -5.90 -11.81 -10.23
CA ILE A 20 -6.07 -11.27 -11.58
C ILE A 20 -5.13 -11.94 -12.58
N TYR A 21 -3.86 -12.09 -12.22
CA TYR A 21 -2.83 -12.58 -13.13
C TYR A 21 -2.43 -14.03 -12.91
N GLY A 22 -3.00 -14.67 -11.90
CA GLY A 22 -2.72 -16.07 -11.61
C GLY A 22 -1.37 -16.30 -10.92
N ASP A 23 -0.87 -17.51 -11.05
CA ASP A 23 0.34 -17.94 -10.32
C ASP A 23 1.58 -17.09 -10.60
N ALA A 24 1.65 -16.50 -11.80
CA ALA A 24 2.80 -15.66 -12.17
C ALA A 24 2.96 -14.45 -11.25
N ALA A 25 1.87 -13.97 -10.67
CA ALA A 25 1.90 -12.79 -9.80
C ALA A 25 1.46 -13.10 -8.37
N GLN A 26 1.38 -14.37 -8.00
CA GLN A 26 0.96 -14.77 -6.66
C GLN A 26 1.94 -14.21 -5.62
N GLY A 27 1.40 -13.53 -4.63
CA GLY A 27 2.22 -12.94 -3.57
C GLY A 27 2.89 -11.62 -3.93
N TYR A 28 2.61 -11.06 -5.11
CA TYR A 28 3.17 -9.76 -5.47
C TYR A 28 2.35 -8.64 -4.83
N ILE A 29 3.03 -7.78 -4.10
CA ILE A 29 2.48 -6.56 -3.52
C ILE A 29 3.67 -5.69 -3.13
N GLU A 30 3.48 -4.38 -3.00
CA GLU A 30 4.56 -3.47 -2.63
C GLU A 30 4.39 -2.96 -1.21
N ALA A 31 5.47 -2.97 -0.45
CA ALA A 31 5.48 -2.43 0.90
C ALA A 31 5.72 -0.92 0.85
N HIS A 32 4.90 -0.16 1.57
CA HIS A 32 4.98 1.29 1.63
C HIS A 32 5.30 1.73 3.06
N HIS A 33 6.30 2.58 3.21
CA HIS A 33 6.67 3.14 4.51
C HIS A 33 5.66 4.22 4.88
N LEU A 34 5.00 4.06 6.04
CA LEU A 34 4.08 5.06 6.56
C LEU A 34 4.84 6.21 7.23
N VAL A 35 6.06 5.94 7.70
CA VAL A 35 6.94 6.96 8.27
C VAL A 35 7.90 7.39 7.16
N PRO A 36 7.87 8.68 6.74
CA PRO A 36 8.79 9.15 5.71
C PRO A 36 10.24 8.97 6.15
N LEU A 37 11.05 8.32 5.30
CA LEU A 37 12.46 8.09 5.62
C LEU A 37 13.23 9.39 5.81
N ALA A 38 12.80 10.46 5.14
CA ALA A 38 13.41 11.77 5.29
C ALA A 38 13.23 12.37 6.67
N ASP A 39 12.23 11.92 7.43
CA ASP A 39 11.97 12.41 8.78
C ASP A 39 12.79 11.69 9.84
N ILE A 40 13.54 10.66 9.45
CA ILE A 40 14.41 9.93 10.37
C ILE A 40 15.74 10.69 10.44
N PRO A 41 16.15 11.14 11.65
CA PRO A 41 17.40 11.89 11.77
C PRO A 41 18.60 11.05 11.30
N GLU A 42 19.52 11.73 10.63
CA GLU A 42 20.72 11.09 10.13
C GLU A 42 21.55 10.57 11.31
N GLY A 43 22.04 9.33 11.16
CA GLY A 43 22.83 8.70 12.20
C GLY A 43 22.04 8.03 13.30
N GLU A 44 20.72 8.16 13.30
CA GLU A 44 19.88 7.49 14.28
C GLU A 44 19.32 6.18 13.73
N SER A 45 19.31 5.16 14.59
CA SER A 45 18.72 3.89 14.28
C SER A 45 17.27 3.89 14.73
N VAL A 46 16.33 3.82 13.77
CA VAL A 46 14.91 3.78 14.08
C VAL A 46 14.40 2.37 13.84
N LYS A 47 13.79 1.78 14.87
CA LYS A 47 13.21 0.45 14.77
C LYS A 47 11.78 0.58 14.28
N LEU A 48 11.56 0.22 13.01
CA LEU A 48 10.24 0.28 12.41
C LEU A 48 9.44 -0.98 12.76
N ASP A 49 8.15 -0.77 13.04
CA ASP A 49 7.23 -1.85 13.34
C ASP A 49 6.52 -2.25 12.04
N PRO A 50 6.71 -3.47 11.51
CA PRO A 50 6.06 -3.89 10.26
C PRO A 50 4.53 -3.79 10.31
N LYS A 51 3.94 -3.90 11.49
CA LYS A 51 2.48 -3.88 11.63
C LYS A 51 1.90 -2.48 11.49
N LYS A 52 2.54 -1.46 12.05
CA LYS A 52 1.97 -0.10 12.08
C LYS A 52 2.75 0.92 11.25
N ASP A 53 3.99 0.64 10.89
CA ASP A 53 4.83 1.58 10.14
C ASP A 53 4.88 1.29 8.65
N PHE A 54 4.20 0.24 8.20
CA PHE A 54 4.14 -0.15 6.80
C PHE A 54 2.71 -0.46 6.39
N ALA A 55 2.44 -0.26 5.11
CA ALA A 55 1.22 -0.71 4.47
C ALA A 55 1.60 -1.51 3.23
N VAL A 56 0.69 -2.33 2.73
CA VAL A 56 0.89 -3.03 1.46
C VAL A 56 -0.03 -2.41 0.42
N LEU A 57 0.53 -2.05 -0.73
CA LEU A 57 -0.16 -1.34 -1.79
C LEU A 57 0.14 -2.00 -3.13
N CYS A 58 -0.84 -1.95 -4.04
CA CYS A 58 -0.58 -2.34 -5.41
C CYS A 58 0.32 -1.29 -6.08
N ALA A 59 0.88 -1.65 -7.23
CA ALA A 59 1.80 -0.75 -7.93
C ALA A 59 1.16 0.60 -8.25
N ASN A 60 -0.13 0.60 -8.61
CA ASN A 60 -0.83 1.85 -8.96
C ASN A 60 -1.01 2.76 -7.75
N CYS A 61 -1.47 2.21 -6.63
CA CYS A 61 -1.68 3.00 -5.41
C CYS A 61 -0.36 3.46 -4.82
N HIS A 62 0.65 2.61 -4.84
CA HIS A 62 1.97 2.95 -4.33
C HIS A 62 2.60 4.08 -5.14
N ARG A 63 2.51 4.00 -6.44
CA ARG A 63 3.02 5.06 -7.31
C ARG A 63 2.24 6.35 -7.14
N THR A 64 0.91 6.23 -7.00
CA THR A 64 0.04 7.40 -6.82
C THR A 64 0.33 8.14 -5.51
N ILE A 65 0.51 7.42 -4.41
CA ILE A 65 0.74 8.06 -3.11
C ILE A 65 2.04 8.87 -3.09
N HIS A 66 3.00 8.51 -3.94
CA HIS A 66 4.26 9.23 -4.06
C HIS A 66 4.22 10.40 -5.04
N ARG A 67 3.12 10.60 -5.75
CA ARG A 67 3.01 11.71 -6.70
C ARG A 67 2.78 13.01 -5.97
N LYS A 68 3.35 14.10 -6.51
CA LYS A 68 3.15 15.44 -5.98
C LYS A 68 1.67 15.80 -6.06
N GLY A 69 1.12 16.28 -4.96
CA GLY A 69 -0.28 16.69 -4.89
C GLY A 69 -1.26 15.58 -4.55
N ALA A 70 -0.82 14.33 -4.56
CA ALA A 70 -1.69 13.23 -4.17
C ALA A 70 -1.85 13.17 -2.65
N PRO A 71 -3.00 12.65 -2.15
CA PRO A 71 -3.12 12.38 -0.73
C PRO A 71 -2.01 11.45 -0.26
N LYS A 72 -1.41 11.73 0.89
CA LYS A 72 -0.31 10.93 1.43
C LYS A 72 -0.75 9.95 2.51
N ASP A 73 -2.01 10.01 2.88
CA ASP A 73 -2.60 9.17 3.91
C ASP A 73 -3.42 8.06 3.24
N ILE A 74 -3.26 6.84 3.73
CA ILE A 74 -3.97 5.66 3.20
C ILE A 74 -5.49 5.89 3.23
N GLU A 75 -6.02 6.41 4.34
CA GLU A 75 -7.46 6.66 4.45
C GLU A 75 -7.96 7.71 3.46
N ALA A 76 -7.16 8.74 3.23
CA ALA A 76 -7.53 9.77 2.25
C ALA A 76 -7.58 9.20 0.83
N LEU A 77 -6.63 8.33 0.47
CA LEU A 77 -6.65 7.65 -0.82
C LEU A 77 -7.88 6.74 -0.95
N ARG A 78 -8.17 5.97 0.09
CA ARG A 78 -9.33 5.06 0.10
C ARG A 78 -10.64 5.80 -0.07
N SER A 79 -10.70 7.06 0.34
CA SER A 79 -11.91 7.88 0.31
C SER A 79 -12.13 8.58 -1.01
N LEU A 80 -11.20 8.50 -1.96
CA LEU A 80 -11.41 9.08 -3.28
C LEU A 80 -12.54 8.36 -4.00
N PRO A 81 -13.47 9.10 -4.64
CA PRO A 81 -14.66 8.48 -5.26
C PRO A 81 -14.33 7.35 -6.24
N GLY A 82 -13.31 7.52 -7.06
CA GLY A 82 -12.91 6.47 -8.00
C GLY A 82 -12.35 5.22 -7.29
N VAL A 83 -11.65 5.42 -6.19
CA VAL A 83 -11.12 4.31 -5.41
C VAL A 83 -12.25 3.54 -4.73
N ILE A 84 -13.24 4.25 -4.21
CA ILE A 84 -14.42 3.61 -3.61
C ILE A 84 -15.12 2.72 -4.64
N LYS A 85 -15.31 3.21 -5.85
CA LYS A 85 -15.92 2.43 -6.93
C LYS A 85 -15.08 1.21 -7.27
N LEU A 86 -13.78 1.36 -7.37
CA LEU A 86 -12.88 0.27 -7.70
C LEU A 86 -12.92 -0.81 -6.63
N ARG A 87 -12.93 -0.43 -5.36
CA ARG A 87 -13.01 -1.38 -4.24
C ARG A 87 -14.27 -2.22 -4.32
N VAL A 88 -15.41 -1.61 -4.67
CA VAL A 88 -16.67 -2.32 -4.82
C VAL A 88 -16.58 -3.33 -5.97
N LEU A 89 -16.04 -2.92 -7.12
CA LEU A 89 -15.89 -3.78 -8.28
C LEU A 89 -14.97 -4.97 -8.01
N ILE A 90 -13.88 -4.75 -7.31
CA ILE A 90 -12.90 -5.80 -7.03
C ILE A 90 -13.41 -6.76 -5.94
N SER A 91 -14.17 -6.26 -4.99
CA SER A 91 -14.60 -7.03 -3.83
C SER A 91 -15.72 -8.03 -4.12
N ASN A 92 -16.28 -8.01 -5.31
CA ASN A 92 -17.36 -8.96 -5.68
C ASN A 92 -16.79 -10.33 -6.08
#